data_1a00c4ac43d6d837a5b46da70c414c4d
#
_entry.id   1a00c4ac43d6d837a5b46da70c414c4d
#
_cell.length_a   1.000
_cell.length_b   1.000
_cell.length_c   1.000
_cell.angle_alpha   90.00
_cell.angle_beta   90.00
_cell.angle_gamma   90.00
#
_symmetry.space_group_name_H-M   'P 1'
#
loop_
_entity.id
_entity.type
_entity.pdbx_description
1 polymer ?
#
loop_
_entity_poly.entity_id
_entity_poly.type
_entity_poly.pdbx_seq_one_letter_code
_entity_poly.pdbx_strand_id
1 'polypeptide(L)'
;MKSKPGIRFATAPAATMASSSALAMVMISARYCSSKFLSTEELDKIRERCRSNVGDIIFIVSAAPKVVFDTLGWLRRKIASQLGLLDDNKFNFLWVVDFPMFEEDDDGNLKAMHHPFTQPKLDELDKLDGDILSLNADAYDIVLNGVELGGGSIRIHDRQLQDKMFQVLGLGEEDRMEKFGFFIEAFKYGAPPHAGLAYGLDRMIMLLLGESSIREVIAFPKNANAECPVSGAPGKADKVQLEELGLAIVKEDSN
;
A
#
# COMPACT_ATOMS: atom_id res chain seq x y z
N MET A 1 -18.00 -20.18 31.57
CA MET A 1 -17.01 -19.46 30.75
C MET A 1 -17.66 -18.19 30.22
N LYS A 2 -17.22 -17.01 30.64
CA LYS A 2 -17.74 -15.74 30.11
C LYS A 2 -17.11 -15.59 28.70
N SER A 3 -17.93 -15.52 27.65
CA SER A 3 -17.47 -15.24 26.29
C SER A 3 -16.73 -13.89 26.27
N LYS A 4 -15.54 -13.84 25.71
CA LYS A 4 -14.82 -12.57 25.50
C LYS A 4 -15.67 -11.67 24.58
N PRO A 5 -15.75 -10.36 24.83
CA PRO A 5 -16.47 -9.45 23.96
C PRO A 5 -15.87 -9.48 22.55
N GLY A 6 -16.72 -9.55 21.53
CA GLY A 6 -16.31 -9.53 20.13
C GLY A 6 -16.06 -8.09 19.66
N ILE A 7 -15.08 -7.93 18.77
CA ILE A 7 -14.79 -6.66 18.10
C ILE A 7 -15.12 -6.81 16.64
N ARG A 8 -15.87 -5.86 16.09
CA ARG A 8 -16.31 -5.86 14.70
C ARG A 8 -15.90 -4.56 14.02
N PHE A 9 -15.54 -4.65 12.76
CA PHE A 9 -15.17 -3.52 11.91
C PHE A 9 -16.17 -3.39 10.77
N ALA A 10 -16.60 -2.17 10.48
CA ALA A 10 -17.48 -1.89 9.36
C ALA A 10 -16.93 -0.71 8.54
N THR A 11 -16.95 -0.87 7.21
CA THR A 11 -16.73 0.21 6.25
C THR A 11 -18.07 0.71 5.76
N ALA A 12 -18.30 2.02 5.76
CA ALA A 12 -19.45 2.64 5.14
C ALA A 12 -19.05 3.21 3.77
N PRO A 13 -19.87 3.05 2.73
CA PRO A 13 -19.60 3.67 1.44
C PRO A 13 -19.67 5.21 1.55
N ALA A 14 -18.75 5.90 0.87
CA ALA A 14 -18.51 7.34 0.94
C ALA A 14 -19.65 8.24 0.42
N ALA A 15 -20.80 7.68 0.04
CA ALA A 15 -21.81 8.37 -0.75
C ALA A 15 -22.69 9.42 -0.03
N THR A 16 -22.51 9.68 1.27
CA THR A 16 -23.48 10.55 1.99
C THR A 16 -22.90 11.65 2.88
N MET A 17 -21.60 11.94 2.83
CA MET A 17 -21.07 13.09 3.59
C MET A 17 -20.15 13.94 2.73
N ALA A 18 -20.72 14.94 2.09
CA ALA A 18 -20.00 16.02 1.43
C ALA A 18 -19.27 16.90 2.45
N SER A 19 -18.02 17.23 2.14
CA SER A 19 -17.21 18.32 2.70
C SER A 19 -16.96 18.32 4.21
N SER A 20 -16.02 17.52 4.68
CA SER A 20 -15.16 17.89 5.79
C SER A 20 -13.95 16.97 5.83
N SER A 21 -12.75 17.53 5.79
CA SER A 21 -11.45 16.88 5.94
C SER A 21 -11.17 16.42 7.39
N ALA A 22 -12.20 16.23 8.21
CA ALA A 22 -12.09 15.80 9.59
C ALA A 22 -12.29 14.29 9.71
N LEU A 23 -11.31 13.61 10.29
CA LEU A 23 -11.42 12.22 10.70
C LEU A 23 -12.51 12.09 11.77
N ALA A 24 -13.65 11.51 11.44
CA ALA A 24 -14.69 11.18 12.41
C ALA A 24 -14.58 9.70 12.79
N MET A 25 -14.06 9.41 13.99
CA MET A 25 -14.11 8.09 14.57
C MET A 25 -15.30 8.00 15.52
N VAL A 26 -16.25 7.15 15.19
CA VAL A 26 -17.44 6.92 16.02
C VAL A 26 -17.31 5.56 16.70
N MET A 27 -17.28 5.54 18.03
CA MET A 27 -17.40 4.30 18.80
C MET A 27 -18.87 4.05 19.11
N ILE A 28 -19.38 2.91 18.67
CA ILE A 28 -20.71 2.44 19.07
C ILE A 28 -20.52 1.31 20.08
N SER A 29 -20.78 1.63 21.34
CA SER A 29 -20.94 0.61 22.40
C SER A 29 -22.42 0.29 22.55
N ALA A 30 -22.75 -0.95 22.87
CA ALA A 30 -24.12 -1.41 23.06
C ALA A 30 -24.91 -0.63 24.15
N ARG A 31 -24.25 0.20 24.93
CA ARG A 31 -24.86 0.99 26.02
C ARG A 31 -24.74 2.51 25.88
N TYR A 32 -23.82 3.01 25.08
CA TYR A 32 -23.61 4.47 24.94
C TYR A 32 -23.24 4.76 23.51
N CYS A 33 -24.08 5.44 22.77
CA CYS A 33 -23.64 6.36 21.78
C CYS A 33 -24.61 6.58 20.65
N SER A 34 -24.35 7.60 19.87
CA SER A 34 -24.85 7.89 18.52
C SER A 34 -26.39 7.91 18.31
N SER A 35 -27.19 7.65 19.33
CA SER A 35 -28.64 7.94 19.31
C SER A 35 -28.94 9.43 18.99
N LYS A 36 -27.90 10.28 18.97
CA LYS A 36 -28.00 11.67 18.51
C LYS A 36 -27.97 11.81 16.98
N PHE A 37 -27.40 10.84 16.27
CA PHE A 37 -27.13 10.94 14.84
C PHE A 37 -27.71 9.78 14.01
N LEU A 38 -28.07 8.68 14.64
CA LEU A 38 -28.60 7.48 14.01
C LEU A 38 -29.91 7.07 14.67
N SER A 39 -30.90 6.73 13.86
CA SER A 39 -32.15 6.15 14.31
C SER A 39 -31.95 4.72 14.85
N THR A 40 -32.90 4.24 15.65
CA THR A 40 -32.86 2.88 16.18
C THR A 40 -32.81 1.84 15.06
N GLU A 41 -33.54 2.08 13.98
CA GLU A 41 -33.58 1.19 12.81
C GLU A 41 -32.23 1.11 12.09
N GLU A 42 -31.52 2.22 11.94
CA GLU A 42 -30.17 2.26 11.36
C GLU A 42 -29.16 1.53 12.26
N LEU A 43 -29.25 1.73 13.57
CA LEU A 43 -28.41 1.03 14.52
C LEU A 43 -28.63 -0.48 14.49
N ASP A 44 -29.86 -0.93 14.37
CA ASP A 44 -30.18 -2.36 14.27
C ASP A 44 -29.66 -2.96 12.96
N LYS A 45 -29.79 -2.27 11.85
CA LYS A 45 -29.20 -2.68 10.57
C LYS A 45 -27.66 -2.79 10.66
N ILE A 46 -26.99 -1.85 11.33
CA ILE A 46 -25.54 -1.90 11.57
C ILE A 46 -25.18 -3.12 12.42
N ARG A 47 -25.91 -3.36 13.51
CA ARG A 47 -25.69 -4.52 14.39
C ARG A 47 -25.83 -5.83 13.65
N GLU A 48 -26.91 -5.98 12.86
CA GLU A 48 -27.15 -7.15 12.06
C GLU A 48 -26.03 -7.39 11.03
N ARG A 49 -25.66 -6.35 10.29
CA ARG A 49 -24.57 -6.43 9.29
C ARG A 49 -23.22 -6.79 9.91
N CYS A 50 -22.93 -6.26 11.08
CA CYS A 50 -21.71 -6.58 11.84
C CYS A 50 -21.82 -7.89 12.62
N ARG A 51 -22.99 -8.53 12.65
CA ARG A 51 -23.28 -9.72 13.48
C ARG A 51 -22.83 -9.52 14.93
N SER A 52 -23.07 -8.32 15.48
CA SER A 52 -22.62 -7.96 16.82
C SER A 52 -23.58 -8.43 17.90
N ASN A 53 -23.03 -8.80 19.06
CA ASN A 53 -23.77 -9.22 20.24
C ASN A 53 -23.76 -8.12 21.31
N VAL A 54 -24.59 -8.28 22.34
CA VAL A 54 -24.56 -7.39 23.50
C VAL A 54 -23.21 -7.49 24.19
N GLY A 55 -22.53 -6.36 24.34
CA GLY A 55 -21.18 -6.28 24.91
C GLY A 55 -20.07 -6.11 23.87
N ASP A 56 -20.37 -6.26 22.58
CA ASP A 56 -19.41 -5.96 21.50
C ASP A 56 -19.29 -4.45 21.29
N ILE A 57 -18.13 -4.05 20.74
CA ILE A 57 -17.86 -2.67 20.31
C ILE A 57 -17.72 -2.66 18.81
N ILE A 58 -18.42 -1.73 18.15
CA ILE A 58 -18.29 -1.48 16.71
C ILE A 58 -17.54 -0.17 16.52
N PHE A 59 -16.46 -0.19 15.76
CA PHE A 59 -15.73 1.00 15.33
C PHE A 59 -16.16 1.36 13.91
N ILE A 60 -16.56 2.61 13.73
CA ILE A 60 -16.91 3.16 12.41
C ILE A 60 -15.97 4.33 12.13
N VAL A 61 -15.36 4.32 10.96
CA VAL A 61 -14.51 5.40 10.47
C VAL A 61 -15.10 5.95 9.18
N SER A 62 -15.24 7.27 9.10
CA SER A 62 -15.71 7.97 7.92
C SER A 62 -14.68 9.05 7.55
N ALA A 63 -14.04 8.89 6.40
CA ALA A 63 -13.04 9.80 5.85
C ALA A 63 -12.78 9.45 4.38
N ALA A 64 -11.78 10.05 3.75
CA ALA A 64 -11.28 9.60 2.46
C ALA A 64 -10.87 8.11 2.51
N PRO A 65 -11.04 7.32 1.45
CA PRO A 65 -10.86 5.86 1.45
C PRO A 65 -9.53 5.42 2.06
N LYS A 66 -8.42 6.03 1.69
CA LYS A 66 -7.08 5.74 2.22
C LYS A 66 -7.03 5.84 3.75
N VAL A 67 -7.55 6.93 4.30
CA VAL A 67 -7.58 7.17 5.76
C VAL A 67 -8.42 6.12 6.46
N VAL A 68 -9.56 5.73 5.87
CA VAL A 68 -10.43 4.67 6.42
C VAL A 68 -9.71 3.34 6.48
N PHE A 69 -9.09 2.92 5.38
CA PHE A 69 -8.38 1.64 5.31
C PHE A 69 -7.18 1.59 6.26
N ASP A 70 -6.35 2.64 6.28
CA ASP A 70 -5.18 2.73 7.15
C ASP A 70 -5.60 2.68 8.63
N THR A 71 -6.61 3.47 9.01
CA THR A 71 -7.11 3.54 10.39
C THR A 71 -7.69 2.21 10.85
N LEU A 72 -8.59 1.61 10.07
CA LEU A 72 -9.22 0.33 10.43
C LEU A 72 -8.21 -0.82 10.41
N GLY A 73 -7.28 -0.83 9.46
CA GLY A 73 -6.20 -1.80 9.38
C GLY A 73 -5.27 -1.73 10.59
N TRP A 74 -4.90 -0.53 11.03
CA TRP A 74 -4.11 -0.31 12.23
C TRP A 74 -4.87 -0.73 13.50
N LEU A 75 -6.12 -0.28 13.65
CA LEU A 75 -6.98 -0.62 14.80
C LEU A 75 -7.14 -2.14 14.93
N ARG A 76 -7.43 -2.84 13.85
CA ARG A 76 -7.59 -4.30 13.84
C ARG A 76 -6.37 -5.00 14.44
N ARG A 77 -5.18 -4.64 13.98
CA ARG A 77 -3.92 -5.23 14.46
C ARG A 77 -3.63 -4.86 15.92
N LYS A 78 -3.80 -3.58 16.27
CA LYS A 78 -3.54 -3.07 17.62
C LYS A 78 -4.44 -3.73 18.66
N ILE A 79 -5.73 -3.82 18.38
CA ILE A 79 -6.71 -4.40 19.29
C ILE A 79 -6.52 -5.92 19.40
N ALA A 80 -6.26 -6.61 18.28
CA ALA A 80 -5.97 -8.04 18.30
C ALA A 80 -4.76 -8.37 19.18
N SER A 81 -3.70 -7.58 19.07
CA SER A 81 -2.50 -7.72 19.92
C SER A 81 -2.82 -7.48 21.41
N GLN A 82 -3.52 -6.36 21.73
CA GLN A 82 -3.87 -6.03 23.12
C GLN A 82 -4.76 -7.07 23.81
N LEU A 83 -5.60 -7.74 23.04
CA LEU A 83 -6.51 -8.77 23.55
C LEU A 83 -5.92 -10.18 23.52
N GLY A 84 -4.68 -10.35 23.07
CA GLY A 84 -4.02 -11.65 22.95
C GLY A 84 -4.75 -12.58 21.98
N LEU A 85 -5.28 -12.03 20.87
CA LEU A 85 -5.98 -12.78 19.84
C LEU A 85 -5.04 -13.28 18.73
N LEU A 86 -3.80 -12.83 18.74
CA LEU A 86 -2.78 -13.27 17.81
C LEU A 86 -2.24 -14.64 18.28
N ASP A 87 -1.99 -15.52 17.34
CA ASP A 87 -1.41 -16.84 17.57
C ASP A 87 -0.13 -16.93 16.76
N ASP A 88 1.01 -16.73 17.42
CA ASP A 88 2.33 -16.67 16.80
C ASP A 88 2.79 -18.03 16.21
N ASN A 89 2.08 -19.12 16.54
CA ASN A 89 2.34 -20.44 15.97
C ASN A 89 1.58 -20.70 14.68
N LYS A 90 0.78 -19.75 14.20
CA LYS A 90 0.03 -19.89 12.95
C LYS A 90 0.61 -18.98 11.87
N PHE A 91 0.80 -19.59 10.71
CA PHE A 91 1.22 -18.91 9.48
C PHE A 91 0.02 -18.81 8.52
N ASN A 92 -0.66 -17.67 8.53
CA ASN A 92 -1.84 -17.42 7.71
C ASN A 92 -1.45 -16.57 6.50
N PHE A 93 -1.44 -17.20 5.33
CA PHE A 93 -1.18 -16.53 4.06
C PHE A 93 -2.47 -16.04 3.42
N LEU A 94 -2.38 -14.91 2.73
CA LEU A 94 -3.43 -14.43 1.83
C LEU A 94 -2.80 -13.67 0.64
N TRP A 95 -3.56 -13.60 -0.45
CA TRP A 95 -3.25 -12.73 -1.58
C TRP A 95 -4.07 -11.46 -1.49
N VAL A 96 -3.42 -10.34 -1.75
CA VAL A 96 -4.08 -9.07 -2.05
C VAL A 96 -4.02 -8.89 -3.56
N VAL A 97 -5.15 -8.62 -4.17
CA VAL A 97 -5.32 -8.47 -5.62
C VAL A 97 -6.21 -7.26 -5.92
N ASP A 98 -6.41 -6.95 -7.19
CA ASP A 98 -7.28 -5.87 -7.64
C ASP A 98 -6.86 -4.49 -7.09
N PHE A 99 -5.55 -4.23 -7.13
CA PHE A 99 -5.02 -2.92 -6.80
C PHE A 99 -5.49 -1.88 -7.81
N PRO A 100 -5.73 -0.63 -7.39
CA PRO A 100 -5.90 0.47 -8.33
C PRO A 100 -4.70 0.58 -9.26
N MET A 101 -4.95 0.85 -10.55
CA MET A 101 -3.87 1.04 -11.53
C MET A 101 -3.16 2.37 -11.33
N PHE A 102 -3.93 3.39 -10.96
CA PHE A 102 -3.48 4.77 -10.79
C PHE A 102 -3.87 5.34 -9.43
N GLU A 103 -3.11 6.31 -8.99
CA GLU A 103 -3.43 7.18 -7.86
C GLU A 103 -3.11 8.63 -8.23
N GLU A 104 -3.75 9.56 -7.53
CA GLU A 104 -3.41 10.99 -7.61
C GLU A 104 -2.40 11.33 -6.52
N ASP A 105 -1.39 12.14 -6.88
CA ASP A 105 -0.49 12.73 -5.91
C ASP A 105 -1.15 13.96 -5.23
N ASP A 106 -0.43 14.59 -4.29
CA ASP A 106 -0.93 15.74 -3.54
C ASP A 106 -1.19 16.97 -4.44
N ASP A 107 -0.59 17.01 -5.63
CA ASP A 107 -0.77 18.07 -6.63
C ASP A 107 -1.88 17.73 -7.65
N GLY A 108 -2.51 16.56 -7.53
CA GLY A 108 -3.56 16.08 -8.43
C GLY A 108 -3.03 15.48 -9.74
N ASN A 109 -1.74 15.19 -9.84
CA ASN A 109 -1.18 14.52 -11.00
C ASN A 109 -1.39 13.00 -10.89
N LEU A 110 -1.72 12.39 -12.02
CA LEU A 110 -1.89 10.95 -12.11
C LEU A 110 -0.53 10.25 -12.10
N LYS A 111 -0.38 9.24 -11.24
CA LYS A 111 0.78 8.36 -11.22
C LYS A 111 0.37 6.89 -11.16
N ALA A 112 1.22 6.01 -11.69
CA ALA A 112 1.00 4.58 -11.55
C ALA A 112 1.21 4.17 -10.09
N MET A 113 0.27 3.39 -9.53
CA MET A 113 0.36 2.93 -8.15
C MET A 113 1.56 2.01 -7.92
N HIS A 114 1.91 1.18 -8.90
CA HIS A 114 3.09 0.32 -8.86
C HIS A 114 4.18 0.87 -9.78
N HIS A 115 4.04 0.64 -11.08
CA HIS A 115 4.95 1.15 -12.11
C HIS A 115 4.29 1.12 -13.49
N PRO A 116 4.78 1.89 -14.48
CA PRO A 116 4.12 2.06 -15.78
C PRO A 116 4.08 0.80 -16.66
N PHE A 117 4.78 -0.27 -16.28
CA PHE A 117 4.81 -1.54 -17.03
C PHE A 117 3.84 -2.59 -16.47
N THR A 118 3.11 -2.27 -15.41
CA THR A 118 2.07 -3.14 -14.85
C THR A 118 0.89 -3.18 -15.81
N GLN A 119 0.38 -4.39 -16.08
CA GLN A 119 -0.78 -4.56 -16.94
C GLN A 119 -2.05 -4.14 -16.20
N PRO A 120 -2.88 -3.27 -16.81
CA PRO A 120 -4.23 -3.04 -16.33
C PRO A 120 -5.09 -4.30 -16.57
N LYS A 121 -6.18 -4.46 -15.84
CA LYS A 121 -7.15 -5.51 -16.13
C LYS A 121 -7.70 -5.34 -17.53
N LEU A 122 -7.55 -6.37 -18.37
CA LEU A 122 -7.89 -6.28 -19.79
C LEU A 122 -9.39 -6.15 -20.05
N ASP A 123 -10.22 -6.64 -19.16
CA ASP A 123 -11.68 -6.50 -19.18
C ASP A 123 -12.19 -5.14 -18.69
N GLU A 124 -11.29 -4.27 -18.23
CA GLU A 124 -11.59 -2.93 -17.73
C GLU A 124 -10.95 -1.80 -18.57
N LEU A 125 -10.42 -2.10 -19.76
CA LEU A 125 -9.67 -1.12 -20.58
C LEU A 125 -10.51 0.07 -21.04
N ASP A 126 -11.83 -0.05 -21.09
CA ASP A 126 -12.76 1.04 -21.37
C ASP A 126 -12.66 2.18 -20.35
N LYS A 127 -12.25 1.89 -19.13
CA LYS A 127 -12.02 2.89 -18.07
C LYS A 127 -10.84 3.82 -18.34
N LEU A 128 -9.90 3.44 -19.23
CA LEU A 128 -8.78 4.32 -19.65
C LEU A 128 -9.27 5.62 -20.34
N ASP A 129 -10.43 5.57 -20.97
CA ASP A 129 -11.02 6.71 -21.65
C ASP A 129 -12.17 7.34 -20.82
N GLY A 130 -12.39 6.88 -19.59
CA GLY A 130 -13.46 7.30 -18.69
C GLY A 130 -13.01 7.51 -17.25
N ASP A 131 -13.52 6.69 -16.32
CA ASP A 131 -13.16 6.73 -14.90
C ASP A 131 -11.86 5.97 -14.63
N ILE A 132 -10.75 6.63 -14.95
CA ILE A 132 -9.41 6.05 -14.92
C ILE A 132 -8.96 5.64 -13.50
N LEU A 133 -9.43 6.32 -12.46
CA LEU A 133 -9.11 6.00 -11.06
C LEU A 133 -9.81 4.73 -10.57
N SER A 134 -10.85 4.28 -11.27
CA SER A 134 -11.51 3.00 -11.00
C SER A 134 -10.90 1.80 -11.73
N LEU A 135 -9.90 2.04 -12.61
CA LEU A 135 -9.20 0.97 -13.32
C LEU A 135 -8.31 0.17 -12.37
N ASN A 136 -8.43 -1.15 -12.41
CA ASN A 136 -7.62 -2.04 -11.61
C ASN A 136 -6.40 -2.57 -12.39
N ALA A 137 -5.36 -2.89 -11.63
CA ALA A 137 -4.13 -3.51 -12.13
C ALA A 137 -4.15 -5.04 -11.92
N ASP A 138 -3.50 -5.77 -12.81
CA ASP A 138 -3.14 -7.18 -12.60
C ASP A 138 -1.87 -7.27 -11.75
N ALA A 139 -1.96 -6.70 -10.55
CA ALA A 139 -0.94 -6.74 -9.51
C ALA A 139 -1.41 -7.59 -8.33
N TYR A 140 -0.47 -8.15 -7.61
CA TYR A 140 -0.75 -9.05 -6.50
C TYR A 140 0.38 -9.01 -5.46
N ASP A 141 -0.01 -9.04 -4.18
CA ASP A 141 0.91 -9.17 -3.06
C ASP A 141 0.57 -10.42 -2.25
N ILE A 142 1.60 -11.11 -1.78
CA ILE A 142 1.46 -12.17 -0.80
C ILE A 142 1.71 -11.61 0.60
N VAL A 143 0.79 -11.87 1.49
CA VAL A 143 0.79 -11.36 2.86
C VAL A 143 0.81 -12.54 3.82
N LEU A 144 1.67 -12.48 4.84
CA LEU A 144 1.73 -13.42 5.95
C LEU A 144 1.45 -12.69 7.26
N ASN A 145 0.42 -13.14 8.00
CA ASN A 145 0.06 -12.59 9.31
C ASN A 145 -0.11 -11.05 9.32
N GLY A 146 -0.57 -10.48 8.20
CA GLY A 146 -0.78 -9.04 8.05
C GLY A 146 0.47 -8.25 7.65
N VAL A 147 1.56 -8.93 7.30
CA VAL A 147 2.80 -8.33 6.78
C VAL A 147 2.99 -8.77 5.33
N GLU A 148 3.19 -7.83 4.43
CA GLU A 148 3.53 -8.10 3.04
C GLU A 148 4.88 -8.80 2.95
N LEU A 149 4.91 -9.98 2.37
CA LEU A 149 6.14 -10.75 2.13
C LEU A 149 6.77 -10.43 0.78
N GLY A 150 5.96 -10.09 -0.18
CA GLY A 150 6.41 -9.82 -1.52
C GLY A 150 5.26 -9.54 -2.45
N GLY A 151 5.57 -9.05 -3.62
CA GLY A 151 4.56 -8.69 -4.60
C GLY A 151 5.07 -8.81 -6.02
N GLY A 152 4.14 -8.67 -6.95
CA GLY A 152 4.40 -8.76 -8.35
C GLY A 152 3.24 -8.28 -9.20
N SER A 153 3.42 -8.41 -10.50
CA SER A 153 2.35 -8.09 -11.44
C SER A 153 2.53 -8.83 -12.76
N ILE A 154 1.44 -8.96 -13.49
CA ILE A 154 1.49 -9.25 -14.91
C ILE A 154 1.99 -7.99 -15.62
N ARG A 155 2.84 -8.16 -16.63
CA ARG A 155 3.48 -7.07 -17.37
C ARG A 155 2.77 -6.80 -18.67
N ILE A 156 2.73 -5.53 -19.06
CA ILE A 156 2.29 -5.17 -20.40
C ILE A 156 3.32 -5.73 -21.40
N HIS A 157 2.85 -6.45 -22.39
CA HIS A 157 3.66 -6.96 -23.49
C HIS A 157 3.15 -6.46 -24.86
N ASP A 158 1.96 -5.86 -24.88
CA ASP A 158 1.41 -5.17 -26.05
C ASP A 158 1.93 -3.74 -26.12
N ARG A 159 2.52 -3.40 -27.28
CA ARG A 159 3.13 -2.09 -27.47
C ARG A 159 2.11 -0.95 -27.47
N GLN A 160 0.94 -1.17 -28.07
CA GLN A 160 -0.06 -0.09 -28.18
C GLN A 160 -0.62 0.23 -26.81
N LEU A 161 -0.87 -0.79 -26.00
CA LEU A 161 -1.29 -0.62 -24.61
C LEU A 161 -0.21 0.09 -23.80
N GLN A 162 1.07 -0.26 -23.95
CA GLN A 162 2.17 0.42 -23.26
C GLN A 162 2.28 1.89 -23.64
N ASP A 163 2.14 2.23 -24.93
CA ASP A 163 2.15 3.61 -25.40
C ASP A 163 0.97 4.41 -24.82
N LYS A 164 -0.21 3.81 -24.75
CA LYS A 164 -1.40 4.41 -24.12
C LYS A 164 -1.16 4.70 -22.63
N MET A 165 -0.56 3.76 -21.89
CA MET A 165 -0.24 3.92 -20.47
C MET A 165 0.75 5.07 -20.24
N PHE A 166 1.77 5.22 -21.06
CA PHE A 166 2.70 6.34 -20.98
C PHE A 166 2.03 7.68 -21.26
N GLN A 167 1.13 7.73 -22.25
CA GLN A 167 0.36 8.95 -22.55
C GLN A 167 -0.50 9.38 -21.36
N VAL A 168 -1.20 8.44 -20.75
CA VAL A 168 -2.04 8.68 -19.57
C VAL A 168 -1.23 9.22 -18.39
N LEU A 169 0.01 8.74 -18.21
CA LEU A 169 0.93 9.21 -17.17
C LEU A 169 1.63 10.54 -17.55
N GLY A 170 1.27 11.17 -18.65
CA GLY A 170 1.86 12.43 -19.09
C GLY A 170 3.30 12.35 -19.58
N LEU A 171 3.81 11.15 -19.85
CA LEU A 171 5.16 10.96 -20.36
C LEU A 171 5.20 11.25 -21.87
N GLY A 172 5.85 12.35 -22.24
CA GLY A 172 6.10 12.72 -23.64
C GLY A 172 7.00 11.71 -24.36
N GLU A 173 7.04 11.79 -25.69
CA GLU A 173 7.85 10.84 -26.50
C GLU A 173 9.35 10.96 -26.18
N GLU A 174 9.85 12.18 -25.99
CA GLU A 174 11.25 12.44 -25.62
C GLU A 174 11.60 11.83 -24.27
N ASP A 175 10.80 12.09 -23.23
CA ASP A 175 10.97 11.50 -21.90
C ASP A 175 10.91 9.97 -21.90
N ARG A 176 10.00 9.41 -22.69
CA ARG A 176 9.87 7.95 -22.85
C ARG A 176 11.11 7.34 -23.46
N MET A 177 11.64 7.97 -24.52
CA MET A 177 12.83 7.47 -25.22
C MET A 177 14.09 7.64 -24.36
N GLU A 178 14.22 8.73 -23.63
CA GLU A 178 15.35 8.96 -22.73
C GLU A 178 15.37 7.94 -21.57
N LYS A 179 14.22 7.73 -20.92
CA LYS A 179 14.13 6.89 -19.72
C LYS A 179 13.99 5.40 -20.03
N PHE A 180 13.25 5.05 -21.07
CA PHE A 180 12.82 3.69 -21.36
C PHE A 180 13.07 3.26 -22.82
N GLY A 181 13.77 4.06 -23.61
CA GLY A 181 13.96 3.81 -25.04
C GLY A 181 14.52 2.42 -25.34
N PHE A 182 15.53 1.98 -24.58
CA PHE A 182 16.11 0.65 -24.73
C PHE A 182 15.07 -0.47 -24.51
N PHE A 183 14.16 -0.29 -23.59
CA PHE A 183 13.14 -1.27 -23.24
C PHE A 183 12.01 -1.28 -24.26
N ILE A 184 11.54 -0.09 -24.67
CA ILE A 184 10.53 0.08 -25.72
C ILE A 184 11.03 -0.48 -27.06
N GLU A 185 12.32 -0.27 -27.37
CA GLU A 185 12.94 -0.80 -28.58
C GLU A 185 12.98 -2.34 -28.57
N ALA A 186 13.29 -2.95 -27.40
CA ALA A 186 13.29 -4.40 -27.26
C ALA A 186 11.90 -5.01 -27.55
N PHE A 187 10.82 -4.33 -27.25
CA PHE A 187 9.45 -4.80 -27.55
C PHE A 187 9.15 -4.89 -29.05
N LYS A 188 9.90 -4.21 -29.91
CA LYS A 188 9.76 -4.32 -31.36
C LYS A 188 10.11 -5.72 -31.89
N TYR A 189 10.93 -6.45 -31.13
CA TYR A 189 11.33 -7.82 -31.49
C TYR A 189 10.35 -8.88 -30.94
N GLY A 190 9.30 -8.44 -30.25
CA GLY A 190 8.29 -9.27 -29.60
C GLY A 190 8.66 -9.61 -28.15
N ALA A 191 7.69 -9.47 -27.27
CA ALA A 191 7.79 -9.90 -25.88
C ALA A 191 6.68 -10.92 -25.59
N PRO A 192 6.98 -12.09 -24.97
CA PRO A 192 5.95 -13.00 -24.55
C PRO A 192 5.14 -12.39 -23.38
N PRO A 193 3.90 -12.83 -23.15
CA PRO A 193 3.24 -12.59 -21.88
C PRO A 193 4.14 -13.03 -20.74
N HIS A 194 4.35 -12.15 -19.77
CA HIS A 194 5.24 -12.42 -18.65
C HIS A 194 4.75 -11.76 -17.37
N ALA A 195 5.15 -12.31 -16.26
CA ALA A 195 4.85 -11.84 -14.92
C ALA A 195 6.05 -12.11 -14.01
N GLY A 196 6.00 -11.55 -12.82
CA GLY A 196 7.05 -11.78 -11.83
C GLY A 196 6.54 -11.63 -10.41
N LEU A 197 7.29 -12.19 -9.48
CA LEU A 197 7.06 -12.08 -8.05
C LEU A 197 8.41 -11.98 -7.35
N ALA A 198 8.54 -11.02 -6.44
CA ALA A 198 9.73 -10.87 -5.61
C ALA A 198 9.36 -10.98 -4.13
N TYR A 199 10.13 -11.78 -3.39
CA TYR A 199 9.98 -11.93 -1.94
C TYR A 199 11.02 -11.11 -1.20
N GLY A 200 10.59 -10.46 -0.12
CA GLY A 200 11.50 -9.89 0.87
C GLY A 200 12.06 -10.98 1.77
N LEU A 201 13.23 -11.52 1.44
CA LEU A 201 13.84 -12.64 2.16
C LEU A 201 14.03 -12.34 3.65
N ASP A 202 14.58 -11.17 3.96
CA ASP A 202 14.79 -10.76 5.36
C ASP A 202 13.48 -10.67 6.13
N ARG A 203 12.42 -10.14 5.48
CA ARG A 203 11.09 -10.03 6.08
C ARG A 203 10.47 -11.41 6.34
N MET A 204 10.65 -12.34 5.41
CA MET A 204 10.19 -13.71 5.57
C MET A 204 10.91 -14.41 6.75
N ILE A 205 12.23 -14.29 6.82
CA ILE A 205 13.01 -14.87 7.92
C ILE A 205 12.62 -14.25 9.27
N MET A 206 12.45 -12.93 9.32
CA MET A 206 11.98 -12.22 10.50
C MET A 206 10.66 -12.80 11.03
N LEU A 207 9.68 -13.01 10.14
CA LEU A 207 8.38 -13.57 10.53
C LEU A 207 8.46 -15.03 10.95
N LEU A 208 9.28 -15.83 10.29
CA LEU A 208 9.47 -17.24 10.64
C LEU A 208 10.14 -17.42 12.02
N LEU A 209 11.00 -16.48 12.40
CA LEU A 209 11.67 -16.49 13.71
C LEU A 209 10.84 -15.78 14.80
N GLY A 210 9.70 -15.16 14.45
CA GLY A 210 8.88 -14.42 15.40
C GLY A 210 9.48 -13.08 15.83
N GLU A 211 10.45 -12.55 15.05
CA GLU A 211 11.09 -11.28 15.35
C GLU A 211 10.22 -10.09 14.94
N SER A 212 10.33 -8.99 15.67
CA SER A 212 9.54 -7.77 15.43
C SER A 212 10.21 -6.79 14.46
N SER A 213 11.46 -7.01 14.12
CA SER A 213 12.27 -6.14 13.27
C SER A 213 13.19 -6.93 12.37
N ILE A 214 13.29 -6.54 11.09
CA ILE A 214 14.27 -7.12 10.16
C ILE A 214 15.72 -6.90 10.59
N ARG A 215 15.99 -5.96 11.49
CA ARG A 215 17.31 -5.69 12.04
C ARG A 215 17.89 -6.89 12.81
N GLU A 216 17.03 -7.75 13.35
CA GLU A 216 17.44 -8.96 14.07
C GLU A 216 17.93 -10.08 13.14
N VAL A 217 17.60 -9.99 11.85
CA VAL A 217 17.92 -11.02 10.85
C VAL A 217 18.88 -10.52 9.75
N ILE A 218 19.13 -9.21 9.66
CA ILE A 218 20.09 -8.64 8.72
C ILE A 218 21.49 -8.62 9.37
N ALA A 219 22.48 -9.18 8.67
CA ALA A 219 23.86 -8.98 9.04
C ALA A 219 24.23 -7.49 8.83
N PHE A 220 24.78 -6.83 9.83
CA PHE A 220 25.24 -5.43 9.79
C PHE A 220 24.13 -4.40 9.54
N PRO A 221 23.05 -4.36 10.34
CA PRO A 221 22.01 -3.36 10.21
C PRO A 221 22.59 -1.96 10.47
N LYS A 222 22.12 -0.97 9.71
CA LYS A 222 22.49 0.43 9.92
C LYS A 222 21.92 0.96 11.24
N ASN A 223 22.64 1.88 11.88
CA ASN A 223 22.18 2.58 13.08
C ASN A 223 21.09 3.64 12.75
N ALA A 224 20.61 4.35 13.77
CA ALA A 224 19.60 5.39 13.61
C ALA A 224 20.02 6.56 12.71
N ASN A 225 21.33 6.80 12.57
CA ASN A 225 21.90 7.81 11.69
C ASN A 225 22.15 7.30 10.27
N ALA A 226 21.64 6.14 9.91
CA ALA A 226 21.88 5.44 8.64
C ALA A 226 23.37 5.08 8.39
N GLU A 227 24.17 4.98 9.46
CA GLU A 227 25.57 4.57 9.39
C GLU A 227 25.73 3.07 9.57
N CYS A 228 26.69 2.48 8.88
CA CYS A 228 27.10 1.10 9.08
C CYS A 228 28.20 1.01 10.16
N PRO A 229 27.92 0.40 11.32
CA PRO A 229 28.92 0.32 12.39
C PRO A 229 30.18 -0.49 12.01
N VAL A 230 30.07 -1.35 11.00
CA VAL A 230 31.17 -2.22 10.56
C VAL A 230 32.09 -1.52 9.57
N SER A 231 31.53 -0.86 8.56
CA SER A 231 32.30 -0.19 7.50
C SER A 231 32.52 1.28 7.73
N GLY A 232 31.79 1.90 8.69
CA GLY A 232 31.78 3.34 8.91
C GLY A 232 31.10 4.14 7.78
N ALA A 233 30.43 3.46 6.84
CA ALA A 233 29.71 4.13 5.76
C ALA A 233 28.44 4.84 6.29
N PRO A 234 28.05 6.00 5.71
CA PRO A 234 28.66 6.68 4.57
C PRO A 234 29.97 7.40 4.96
N GLY A 235 31.00 7.27 4.13
CA GLY A 235 32.25 7.97 4.25
C GLY A 235 32.36 9.17 3.30
N LYS A 236 33.41 9.95 3.44
CA LYS A 236 33.73 11.01 2.49
C LYS A 236 34.21 10.39 1.18
N ALA A 237 33.71 10.86 0.06
CA ALA A 237 34.26 10.52 -1.25
C ALA A 237 35.62 11.19 -1.46
N ASP A 238 36.54 10.49 -2.08
CA ASP A 238 37.84 11.05 -2.42
C ASP A 238 37.71 12.15 -3.48
N LYS A 239 38.49 13.20 -3.31
CA LYS A 239 38.46 14.37 -4.21
C LYS A 239 38.76 13.98 -5.66
N VAL A 240 39.69 13.06 -5.88
CA VAL A 240 40.06 12.56 -7.21
C VAL A 240 38.90 11.87 -7.87
N GLN A 241 38.14 11.04 -7.13
CA GLN A 241 36.94 10.35 -7.66
C GLN A 241 35.84 11.33 -8.04
N LEU A 242 35.65 12.39 -7.25
CA LEU A 242 34.68 13.43 -7.59
C LEU A 242 35.10 14.19 -8.87
N GLU A 243 36.40 14.54 -9.00
CA GLU A 243 36.94 15.22 -10.19
C GLU A 243 36.80 14.36 -11.45
N GLU A 244 37.10 13.06 -11.35
CA GLU A 244 36.93 12.09 -12.47
C GLU A 244 35.45 12.00 -12.94
N LEU A 245 34.50 12.14 -12.04
CA LEU A 245 33.07 12.13 -12.33
C LEU A 245 32.50 13.51 -12.72
N GLY A 246 33.34 14.57 -12.72
CA GLY A 246 32.87 15.93 -12.96
C GLY A 246 31.96 16.48 -11.85
N LEU A 247 32.07 15.94 -10.62
CA LEU A 247 31.27 16.34 -9.48
C LEU A 247 32.03 17.30 -8.55
N ALA A 248 31.28 18.20 -7.93
CA ALA A 248 31.83 19.10 -6.89
C ALA A 248 30.90 19.12 -5.67
N ILE A 249 31.46 19.18 -4.47
CA ILE A 249 30.70 19.41 -3.25
C ILE A 249 30.38 20.90 -3.15
N VAL A 250 29.11 21.23 -3.30
CA VAL A 250 28.61 22.59 -3.02
C VAL A 250 28.51 22.74 -1.50
N LYS A 251 29.27 23.68 -0.94
CA LYS A 251 29.07 24.06 0.46
C LYS A 251 27.81 24.91 0.53
N GLU A 252 26.81 24.44 1.31
CA GLU A 252 25.75 25.35 1.73
C GLU A 252 26.39 26.46 2.57
N ASP A 253 26.20 27.70 2.15
CA ASP A 253 26.55 28.86 2.97
C ASP A 253 25.65 28.78 4.22
N SER A 254 26.27 28.48 5.35
CA SER A 254 25.61 28.52 6.66
C SER A 254 25.24 29.98 6.95
N ASN A 255 23.93 30.28 6.72
CA ASN A 255 23.32 31.49 7.25
C ASN A 255 23.09 31.39 8.76
#